data_a193fa2886c44ddda04de44ebbb69c22
#
_entry.id   a193fa2886c44ddda04de44ebbb69c22
#
_cell.length_a   1.000
_cell.length_b   1.000
_cell.length_c   1.000
_cell.angle_alpha   90.00
_cell.angle_beta   90.00
_cell.angle_gamma   90.00
#
_symmetry.space_group_name_H-M   'P 1'
#
loop_
_entity.id
_entity.type
_entity.pdbx_description
1 polymer ?
#
loop_
_entity_poly.entity_id
_entity_poly.type
_entity_poly.pdbx_seq_one_letter_code
_entity_poly.pdbx_strand_id
1 'polypeptide(L)'
;MIKAGTCSWTDKTLINSGEFYPKEKSTAESRLRYYADHFDTVEVDSTYYAIPNIRNVYLWVERTPDNFTFHIKVYGALTGHGIDPKTLPKDILNLLPVKDKSAKYIYIKESSILKTIAERFIETLYPLAKAGKLGVIVFQFPPWFQYRTQNLDSILTCKTLMKNLHVAVEFRHSSWLTPGRVDSVLHFLRENQFTYITADEPQYSNHATIPFLPDVTSDIAYFRFHGRNKQNWLKEGVETSERYDYLYSDGELREFIKPIHDASKRAKSAFAMFNNCHGGSAVKNALRLRELIKEQSNHGEET
;
A
#
# COMPACT_ATOMS: atom_id res chain seq x y z
N MET A 1 18.75 -3.82 -1.62
CA MET A 1 18.49 -3.78 -0.15
C MET A 1 17.02 -4.06 0.08
N ILE A 2 16.69 -4.91 1.08
CA ILE A 2 15.32 -5.24 1.46
C ILE A 2 14.93 -4.37 2.66
N LYS A 3 13.83 -3.60 2.54
CA LYS A 3 13.24 -2.81 3.64
C LYS A 3 11.90 -3.43 4.03
N ALA A 4 11.67 -3.67 5.32
CA ALA A 4 10.37 -4.07 5.84
C ALA A 4 9.76 -2.93 6.64
N GLY A 5 8.45 -2.75 6.52
CA GLY A 5 7.67 -1.72 7.20
C GLY A 5 6.19 -2.08 7.30
N THR A 6 5.37 -1.12 7.69
CA THR A 6 3.92 -1.33 7.87
C THR A 6 3.11 -0.36 7.00
N CYS A 7 1.83 -0.68 6.76
CA CYS A 7 0.93 0.17 5.98
C CYS A 7 0.24 1.26 6.83
N SER A 8 0.72 1.51 8.01
CA SER A 8 0.40 2.66 8.87
C SER A 8 1.33 2.68 10.08
N TRP A 9 1.67 3.88 10.55
CA TRP A 9 2.29 4.08 11.87
C TRP A 9 1.30 4.68 12.88
N THR A 10 0.08 5.01 12.46
CA THR A 10 -0.97 5.66 13.27
C THR A 10 -2.25 4.86 13.34
N ASP A 11 -2.20 3.56 13.05
CA ASP A 11 -3.36 2.69 13.22
C ASP A 11 -3.87 2.77 14.67
N LYS A 12 -5.20 2.94 14.83
CA LYS A 12 -5.80 3.11 16.16
C LYS A 12 -5.60 1.90 17.06
N THR A 13 -5.68 0.70 16.47
CA THR A 13 -5.54 -0.55 17.25
C THR A 13 -4.09 -0.74 17.68
N LEU A 14 -3.10 -0.35 16.84
CA LEU A 14 -1.69 -0.31 17.19
C LEU A 14 -1.43 0.66 18.37
N ILE A 15 -1.98 1.88 18.30
CA ILE A 15 -1.79 2.88 19.36
C ILE A 15 -2.43 2.41 20.67
N ASN A 16 -3.63 1.86 20.61
CA ASN A 16 -4.39 1.44 21.78
C ASN A 16 -3.84 0.16 22.42
N SER A 17 -3.15 -0.69 21.66
CA SER A 17 -2.56 -1.92 22.20
C SER A 17 -1.44 -1.66 23.21
N GLY A 18 -0.72 -0.52 23.05
CA GLY A 18 0.48 -0.22 23.86
C GLY A 18 1.68 -1.14 23.58
N GLU A 19 1.58 -2.03 22.59
CA GLU A 19 2.59 -3.07 22.28
C GLU A 19 3.85 -2.51 21.60
N PHE A 20 3.73 -1.38 20.91
CA PHE A 20 4.84 -0.80 20.17
C PHE A 20 5.24 0.58 20.70
N TYR A 21 4.27 1.48 20.88
CA TYR A 21 4.58 2.83 21.36
C TYR A 21 4.63 2.87 22.90
N PRO A 22 5.77 3.28 23.50
CA PRO A 22 5.83 3.62 24.91
C PRO A 22 4.81 4.73 25.26
N LYS A 23 4.30 4.73 26.48
CA LYS A 23 3.23 5.66 26.91
C LYS A 23 3.59 7.13 26.71
N GLU A 24 4.85 7.49 26.84
CA GLU A 24 5.38 8.84 26.63
C GLU A 24 5.36 9.26 25.14
N LYS A 25 5.25 8.33 24.20
CA LYS A 25 5.13 8.61 22.75
C LYS A 25 3.67 8.90 22.37
N SER A 26 3.08 9.91 22.99
CA SER A 26 1.65 10.22 22.89
C SER A 26 1.27 11.18 21.74
N THR A 27 2.23 11.92 21.18
CA THR A 27 2.00 12.87 20.09
C THR A 27 2.23 12.25 18.71
N ALA A 28 1.64 12.86 17.66
CA ALA A 28 1.88 12.44 16.28
C ALA A 28 3.37 12.54 15.90
N GLU A 29 4.07 13.55 16.43
CA GLU A 29 5.51 13.70 16.21
C GLU A 29 6.32 12.61 16.89
N SER A 30 6.11 12.42 18.19
CA SER A 30 6.88 11.43 18.95
C SER A 30 6.68 10.02 18.42
N ARG A 31 5.48 9.69 17.91
CA ARG A 31 5.21 8.40 17.29
C ARG A 31 5.93 8.23 15.95
N LEU A 32 5.92 9.25 15.07
CA LEU A 32 6.60 9.13 13.79
C LEU A 32 8.12 9.04 13.96
N ARG A 33 8.71 9.83 14.86
CA ARG A 33 10.14 9.71 15.19
C ARG A 33 10.47 8.33 15.75
N TYR A 34 9.70 7.85 16.72
CA TYR A 34 9.89 6.51 17.29
C TYR A 34 9.73 5.41 16.24
N TYR A 35 8.75 5.52 15.33
CA TYR A 35 8.59 4.58 14.22
C TYR A 35 9.82 4.59 13.31
N ALA A 36 10.34 5.76 12.98
CA ALA A 36 11.51 5.93 12.11
C ALA A 36 12.84 5.48 12.78
N ASP A 37 12.88 5.37 14.12
CA ASP A 37 14.00 4.73 14.83
C ASP A 37 14.03 3.20 14.66
N HIS A 38 12.88 2.60 14.29
CA HIS A 38 12.72 1.15 14.14
C HIS A 38 12.61 0.68 12.70
N PHE A 39 12.13 1.54 11.80
CA PHE A 39 11.86 1.23 10.39
C PHE A 39 12.41 2.30 9.46
N ASP A 40 12.84 1.88 8.26
CA ASP A 40 13.35 2.76 7.20
C ASP A 40 12.28 3.09 6.13
N THR A 41 11.05 2.58 6.30
CA THR A 41 9.97 2.74 5.34
C THR A 41 8.61 2.59 6.00
N VAL A 42 7.60 3.26 5.41
CA VAL A 42 6.19 3.13 5.77
C VAL A 42 5.32 3.32 4.52
N GLU A 43 4.18 2.67 4.48
CA GLU A 43 3.10 3.00 3.56
C GLU A 43 2.05 3.85 4.29
N VAL A 44 1.56 4.90 3.65
CA VAL A 44 0.57 5.83 4.21
C VAL A 44 -0.80 5.48 3.67
N ASP A 45 -1.55 4.62 4.36
CA ASP A 45 -2.88 4.19 3.95
C ASP A 45 -3.97 5.25 4.19
N SER A 46 -3.75 6.18 5.12
CA SER A 46 -4.72 7.23 5.44
C SER A 46 -5.03 8.16 4.26
N THR A 47 -4.10 8.29 3.31
CA THR A 47 -4.27 9.10 2.10
C THR A 47 -5.31 8.53 1.13
N TYR A 48 -5.67 7.26 1.27
CA TYR A 48 -6.79 6.64 0.56
C TYR A 48 -8.14 7.28 0.94
N TYR A 49 -8.30 7.68 2.19
CA TYR A 49 -9.55 8.25 2.69
C TYR A 49 -9.66 9.76 2.51
N ALA A 50 -8.53 10.48 2.50
CA ALA A 50 -8.50 11.92 2.29
C ALA A 50 -7.13 12.36 1.75
N ILE A 51 -7.12 13.36 0.86
CA ILE A 51 -5.89 14.01 0.40
C ILE A 51 -5.21 14.68 1.60
N PRO A 52 -3.94 14.40 1.89
CA PRO A 52 -3.28 14.94 3.07
C PRO A 52 -3.07 16.45 2.96
N ASN A 53 -3.07 17.13 4.10
CA ASN A 53 -2.63 18.53 4.12
C ASN A 53 -1.12 18.59 3.87
N ILE A 54 -0.69 19.45 2.95
CA ILE A 54 0.73 19.60 2.58
C ILE A 54 1.62 19.92 3.81
N ARG A 55 1.12 20.63 4.81
CA ARG A 55 1.83 20.90 6.07
C ARG A 55 2.18 19.59 6.80
N ASN A 56 1.27 18.62 6.81
CA ASN A 56 1.55 17.32 7.42
C ASN A 56 2.66 16.58 6.66
N VAL A 57 2.67 16.69 5.33
CA VAL A 57 3.69 16.06 4.49
C VAL A 57 5.07 16.70 4.73
N TYR A 58 5.17 18.03 4.94
CA TYR A 58 6.41 18.67 5.40
C TYR A 58 6.87 18.13 6.76
N LEU A 59 5.95 17.96 7.71
CA LEU A 59 6.28 17.37 9.01
C LEU A 59 6.73 15.91 8.92
N TRP A 60 6.22 15.13 7.96
CA TRP A 60 6.73 13.77 7.72
C TRP A 60 8.18 13.79 7.27
N VAL A 61 8.53 14.70 6.36
CA VAL A 61 9.93 14.88 5.91
C VAL A 61 10.84 15.26 7.06
N GLU A 62 10.45 16.25 7.88
CA GLU A 62 11.24 16.78 8.98
C GLU A 62 11.47 15.75 10.11
N ARG A 63 10.48 14.87 10.33
CA ARG A 63 10.46 13.94 11.48
C ARG A 63 11.08 12.58 11.19
N THR A 64 11.67 12.39 10.04
CA THR A 64 12.26 11.12 9.61
C THR A 64 13.67 11.30 9.06
N PRO A 65 14.56 10.29 9.18
CA PRO A 65 15.91 10.32 8.59
C PRO A 65 15.89 10.49 7.06
N ASP A 66 16.99 10.95 6.46
CA ASP A 66 17.08 11.21 5.02
C ASP A 66 16.87 9.97 4.15
N ASN A 67 17.25 8.79 4.63
CA ASN A 67 17.07 7.50 3.94
C ASN A 67 15.67 6.88 4.13
N PHE A 68 14.76 7.54 4.85
CA PHE A 68 13.42 7.04 5.10
C PHE A 68 12.54 7.14 3.84
N THR A 69 11.78 6.08 3.55
CA THR A 69 10.93 6.02 2.35
C THR A 69 9.46 5.97 2.72
N PHE A 70 8.67 6.87 2.16
CA PHE A 70 7.20 6.87 2.25
C PHE A 70 6.60 6.33 0.96
N HIS A 71 5.83 5.26 1.05
CA HIS A 71 4.92 4.82 -0.02
C HIS A 71 3.55 5.39 0.26
N ILE A 72 2.84 5.81 -0.76
CA ILE A 72 1.59 6.56 -0.57
C ILE A 72 0.45 5.84 -1.28
N LYS A 73 -0.54 5.40 -0.51
CA LYS A 73 -1.76 4.85 -1.11
C LYS A 73 -2.57 5.97 -1.75
N VAL A 74 -2.89 5.80 -3.02
CA VAL A 74 -3.61 6.82 -3.77
C VAL A 74 -5.01 7.07 -3.20
N TYR A 75 -5.51 8.28 -3.33
CA TYR A 75 -6.87 8.63 -2.89
C TYR A 75 -7.93 7.77 -3.61
N GLY A 76 -8.87 7.21 -2.87
CA GLY A 76 -9.80 6.17 -3.33
C GLY A 76 -10.57 6.50 -4.60
N ALA A 77 -10.91 7.77 -4.85
CA ALA A 77 -11.58 8.18 -6.09
C ALA A 77 -10.78 7.81 -7.34
N LEU A 78 -9.43 7.83 -7.28
CA LEU A 78 -8.54 7.55 -8.42
C LEU A 78 -8.43 6.07 -8.77
N THR A 79 -8.97 5.19 -7.91
CA THR A 79 -9.08 3.74 -8.15
C THR A 79 -10.53 3.28 -8.35
N GLY A 80 -11.46 4.22 -8.52
CA GLY A 80 -12.86 3.93 -8.74
C GLY A 80 -13.63 3.46 -7.50
N HIS A 81 -13.11 3.71 -6.31
CA HIS A 81 -13.85 3.49 -5.07
C HIS A 81 -14.82 4.62 -4.79
N GLY A 82 -15.88 4.30 -4.04
CA GLY A 82 -16.76 5.31 -3.48
C GLY A 82 -16.07 6.10 -2.37
N ILE A 83 -16.24 7.41 -2.37
CA ILE A 83 -15.66 8.31 -1.37
C ILE A 83 -16.74 9.12 -0.65
N ASP A 84 -16.49 9.53 0.58
CA ASP A 84 -17.28 10.58 1.23
C ASP A 84 -16.90 11.92 0.60
N PRO A 85 -17.85 12.65 -0.05
CA PRO A 85 -17.53 13.93 -0.69
C PRO A 85 -16.96 14.98 0.26
N LYS A 86 -17.25 14.88 1.56
CA LYS A 86 -16.71 15.78 2.59
C LYS A 86 -15.19 15.67 2.77
N THR A 87 -14.57 14.59 2.27
CA THR A 87 -13.11 14.41 2.31
C THR A 87 -12.38 15.15 1.19
N LEU A 88 -13.14 15.65 0.20
CA LEU A 88 -12.58 16.47 -0.89
C LEU A 88 -12.22 17.89 -0.41
N PRO A 89 -11.15 18.46 -0.94
CA PRO A 89 -10.90 19.90 -0.82
C PRO A 89 -12.11 20.72 -1.29
N LYS A 90 -12.38 21.86 -0.62
CA LYS A 90 -13.58 22.67 -0.89
C LYS A 90 -13.73 23.12 -2.34
N ASP A 91 -12.64 23.45 -3.00
CA ASP A 91 -12.62 23.84 -4.41
C ASP A 91 -13.04 22.68 -5.32
N ILE A 92 -12.59 21.47 -5.05
CA ILE A 92 -12.97 20.26 -5.80
C ILE A 92 -14.42 19.85 -5.46
N LEU A 93 -14.81 19.92 -4.20
CA LEU A 93 -16.19 19.67 -3.77
C LEU A 93 -17.17 20.60 -4.52
N ASN A 94 -16.79 21.85 -4.78
CA ASN A 94 -17.62 22.81 -5.51
C ASN A 94 -17.85 22.43 -6.98
N LEU A 95 -16.99 21.64 -7.58
CA LEU A 95 -17.15 21.14 -8.97
C LEU A 95 -18.23 20.04 -9.09
N LEU A 96 -18.60 19.41 -7.95
CA LEU A 96 -19.59 18.34 -7.95
C LEU A 96 -21.02 18.87 -8.15
N PRO A 97 -21.92 18.08 -8.75
CA PRO A 97 -23.35 18.33 -8.74
C PRO A 97 -23.88 18.50 -7.30
N VAL A 98 -24.89 19.35 -7.11
CA VAL A 98 -25.44 19.66 -5.79
C VAL A 98 -25.89 18.40 -5.03
N LYS A 99 -26.52 17.44 -5.73
CA LYS A 99 -26.99 16.17 -5.16
C LYS A 99 -25.84 15.32 -4.56
N ASP A 100 -24.65 15.41 -5.16
CA ASP A 100 -23.50 14.58 -4.78
C ASP A 100 -22.76 15.16 -3.56
N LYS A 101 -22.85 16.48 -3.34
CA LYS A 101 -22.19 17.16 -2.19
C LYS A 101 -22.71 16.71 -0.83
N SER A 102 -23.96 16.29 -0.75
CA SER A 102 -24.62 15.83 0.48
C SER A 102 -24.79 14.31 0.56
N ALA A 103 -24.37 13.57 -0.45
CA ALA A 103 -24.45 12.11 -0.44
C ALA A 103 -23.49 11.51 0.59
N LYS A 104 -23.82 10.32 1.10
CA LYS A 104 -22.94 9.57 1.99
C LYS A 104 -21.67 9.07 1.28
N TYR A 105 -21.85 8.59 0.03
CA TYR A 105 -20.77 8.13 -0.84
C TYR A 105 -21.08 8.49 -2.29
N ILE A 106 -20.04 8.85 -3.02
CA ILE A 106 -20.11 9.14 -4.46
C ILE A 106 -19.00 8.39 -5.22
N TYR A 107 -19.25 8.08 -6.48
CA TYR A 107 -18.28 7.53 -7.41
C TYR A 107 -17.99 8.59 -8.47
N ILE A 108 -16.78 9.12 -8.51
CA ILE A 108 -16.38 10.16 -9.46
C ILE A 108 -15.99 9.48 -10.77
N LYS A 109 -16.68 9.83 -11.86
CA LYS A 109 -16.44 9.28 -13.21
C LYS A 109 -15.94 10.33 -14.19
N GLU A 110 -16.15 11.61 -13.90
CA GLU A 110 -15.76 12.73 -14.76
C GLU A 110 -14.23 12.87 -14.77
N SER A 111 -13.64 12.66 -15.96
CA SER A 111 -12.19 12.69 -16.15
C SER A 111 -11.55 14.02 -15.74
N SER A 112 -12.25 15.15 -15.95
CA SER A 112 -11.78 16.48 -15.55
C SER A 112 -11.65 16.60 -14.02
N ILE A 113 -12.62 16.08 -13.26
CA ILE A 113 -12.60 16.09 -11.80
C ILE A 113 -11.52 15.14 -11.29
N LEU A 114 -11.41 13.92 -11.85
CA LEU A 114 -10.34 12.98 -11.49
C LEU A 114 -8.96 13.57 -11.76
N LYS A 115 -8.77 14.30 -12.86
CA LYS A 115 -7.53 15.02 -13.17
C LYS A 115 -7.22 16.07 -12.10
N THR A 116 -8.20 16.90 -11.73
CA THR A 116 -8.03 17.93 -10.68
C THR A 116 -7.68 17.30 -9.33
N ILE A 117 -8.31 16.18 -8.97
CA ILE A 117 -7.99 15.41 -7.77
C ILE A 117 -6.54 14.91 -7.82
N ALA A 118 -6.12 14.34 -8.94
CA ALA A 118 -4.77 13.81 -9.11
C ALA A 118 -3.71 14.93 -9.02
N GLU A 119 -3.95 16.07 -9.65
CA GLU A 119 -3.07 17.24 -9.57
C GLU A 119 -2.92 17.73 -8.13
N ARG A 120 -4.04 17.88 -7.42
CA ARG A 120 -4.02 18.26 -6.00
C ARG A 120 -3.30 17.24 -5.13
N PHE A 121 -3.51 15.95 -5.37
CA PHE A 121 -2.83 14.87 -4.65
C PHE A 121 -1.31 14.94 -4.87
N ILE A 122 -0.84 15.08 -6.11
CA ILE A 122 0.59 15.23 -6.44
C ILE A 122 1.20 16.47 -5.79
N GLU A 123 0.51 17.62 -5.86
CA GLU A 123 0.96 18.86 -5.22
C GLU A 123 1.23 18.66 -3.72
N THR A 124 0.36 17.93 -3.02
CA THR A 124 0.55 17.70 -1.58
C THR A 124 1.73 16.78 -1.28
N LEU A 125 2.17 15.95 -2.23
CA LEU A 125 3.31 15.04 -2.07
C LEU A 125 4.65 15.66 -2.47
N TYR A 126 4.64 16.89 -3.01
CA TYR A 126 5.85 17.58 -3.43
C TYR A 126 6.97 17.61 -2.38
N PRO A 127 6.71 17.85 -1.07
CA PRO A 127 7.77 17.84 -0.06
C PRO A 127 8.51 16.50 0.04
N LEU A 128 7.80 15.37 -0.05
CA LEU A 128 8.43 14.04 -0.06
C LEU A 128 9.25 13.81 -1.32
N ALA A 129 8.72 14.19 -2.50
CA ALA A 129 9.43 14.07 -3.76
C ALA A 129 10.70 14.91 -3.77
N LYS A 130 10.62 16.18 -3.31
CA LYS A 130 11.76 17.10 -3.21
C LYS A 130 12.84 16.59 -2.25
N ALA A 131 12.46 15.95 -1.16
CA ALA A 131 13.38 15.38 -0.17
C ALA A 131 13.95 14.01 -0.58
N GLY A 132 13.56 13.44 -1.74
CA GLY A 132 13.96 12.09 -2.15
C GLY A 132 13.38 10.97 -1.28
N LYS A 133 12.33 11.25 -0.51
CA LYS A 133 11.68 10.30 0.43
C LYS A 133 10.40 9.67 -0.12
N LEU A 134 9.95 10.07 -1.32
CA LEU A 134 8.77 9.49 -1.95
C LEU A 134 9.13 8.18 -2.65
N GLY A 135 8.51 7.09 -2.23
CA GLY A 135 8.57 5.77 -2.87
C GLY A 135 7.53 5.63 -3.98
N VAL A 136 6.76 4.55 -3.95
CA VAL A 136 5.71 4.31 -4.96
C VAL A 136 4.37 4.90 -4.53
N ILE A 137 3.55 5.24 -5.53
CA ILE A 137 2.13 5.52 -5.35
C ILE A 137 1.36 4.22 -5.55
N VAL A 138 0.74 3.73 -4.50
CA VAL A 138 0.04 2.44 -4.47
C VAL A 138 -1.39 2.60 -5.00
N PHE A 139 -1.66 2.02 -6.16
CA PHE A 139 -2.99 1.88 -6.74
C PHE A 139 -3.52 0.47 -6.42
N GLN A 140 -4.21 0.33 -5.33
CA GLN A 140 -4.95 -0.88 -5.00
C GLN A 140 -6.33 -0.80 -5.63
N PHE A 141 -6.58 -1.62 -6.66
CA PHE A 141 -7.89 -1.70 -7.31
C PHE A 141 -8.90 -2.48 -6.47
N PRO A 142 -10.19 -2.14 -6.58
CA PRO A 142 -11.23 -2.84 -5.82
C PRO A 142 -11.45 -4.30 -6.28
N PRO A 143 -12.06 -5.16 -5.43
CA PRO A 143 -12.32 -6.56 -5.79
C PRO A 143 -13.24 -6.75 -7.03
N TRP A 144 -14.03 -5.75 -7.36
CA TRP A 144 -14.88 -5.79 -8.59
C TRP A 144 -14.15 -5.33 -9.84
N PHE A 145 -12.92 -4.85 -9.75
CA PHE A 145 -12.08 -4.49 -10.89
C PHE A 145 -11.49 -5.76 -11.51
N GLN A 146 -12.34 -6.43 -12.29
CA GLN A 146 -11.97 -7.67 -12.98
C GLN A 146 -11.17 -7.38 -14.24
N TYR A 147 -10.45 -8.39 -14.74
CA TYR A 147 -9.76 -8.29 -16.01
C TYR A 147 -10.79 -8.08 -17.13
N ARG A 148 -10.61 -6.98 -17.85
CA ARG A 148 -11.22 -6.63 -19.12
C ARG A 148 -10.22 -5.80 -19.90
N THR A 149 -10.21 -5.90 -21.23
CA THR A 149 -9.26 -5.13 -22.06
C THR A 149 -9.35 -3.62 -21.78
N GLN A 150 -10.57 -3.08 -21.60
CA GLN A 150 -10.80 -1.68 -21.27
C GLN A 150 -10.19 -1.28 -19.91
N ASN A 151 -10.02 -2.22 -19.00
CA ASN A 151 -9.42 -1.95 -17.68
C ASN A 151 -7.89 -1.82 -17.78
N LEU A 152 -7.25 -2.32 -18.83
CA LEU A 152 -5.85 -2.01 -19.12
C LEU A 152 -5.66 -0.51 -19.41
N ASP A 153 -6.56 0.10 -20.18
CA ASP A 153 -6.55 1.54 -20.45
C ASP A 153 -6.76 2.36 -19.16
N SER A 154 -7.60 1.84 -18.26
CA SER A 154 -7.78 2.45 -16.93
C SER A 154 -6.48 2.44 -16.11
N ILE A 155 -5.71 1.36 -16.18
CA ILE A 155 -4.38 1.28 -15.52
C ILE A 155 -3.41 2.27 -16.17
N LEU A 156 -3.36 2.38 -17.49
CA LEU A 156 -2.52 3.38 -18.17
C LEU A 156 -2.89 4.81 -17.78
N THR A 157 -4.19 5.08 -17.62
CA THR A 157 -4.67 6.38 -17.14
C THR A 157 -4.11 6.73 -15.77
N CYS A 158 -3.96 5.75 -14.86
CA CYS A 158 -3.35 6.00 -13.54
C CYS A 158 -1.93 6.55 -13.67
N LYS A 159 -1.12 6.00 -14.58
CA LYS A 159 0.24 6.50 -14.83
C LYS A 159 0.24 7.92 -15.40
N THR A 160 -0.63 8.17 -16.37
CA THR A 160 -0.81 9.49 -16.96
C THR A 160 -1.18 10.53 -15.90
N LEU A 161 -2.10 10.19 -14.99
CA LEU A 161 -2.50 11.06 -13.88
C LEU A 161 -1.36 11.32 -12.89
N MET A 162 -0.53 10.33 -12.63
CA MET A 162 0.61 10.45 -11.68
C MET A 162 1.87 11.03 -12.30
N LYS A 163 1.87 11.36 -13.59
CA LYS A 163 3.01 11.97 -14.31
C LYS A 163 4.27 11.11 -14.17
N ASN A 164 5.33 11.65 -13.58
CA ASN A 164 6.63 10.99 -13.43
C ASN A 164 6.79 10.21 -12.11
N LEU A 165 5.72 10.09 -11.31
CA LEU A 165 5.78 9.32 -10.07
C LEU A 165 5.73 7.83 -10.35
N HIS A 166 6.43 7.05 -9.54
CA HIS A 166 6.40 5.59 -9.62
C HIS A 166 5.04 5.05 -9.17
N VAL A 167 4.35 4.35 -10.07
CA VAL A 167 3.03 3.76 -9.80
C VAL A 167 3.19 2.26 -9.54
N ALA A 168 2.66 1.81 -8.41
CA ALA A 168 2.55 0.40 -8.06
C ALA A 168 1.08 -0.05 -8.13
N VAL A 169 0.85 -1.22 -8.73
CA VAL A 169 -0.48 -1.78 -8.99
C VAL A 169 -0.71 -3.02 -8.16
N GLU A 170 -1.77 -3.01 -7.34
CA GLU A 170 -2.28 -4.17 -6.63
C GLU A 170 -3.64 -4.58 -7.19
N PHE A 171 -3.72 -5.81 -7.66
CA PHE A 171 -4.98 -6.44 -8.01
C PHE A 171 -5.63 -7.09 -6.79
N ARG A 172 -6.96 -7.15 -6.78
CA ARG A 172 -7.75 -7.77 -5.70
C ARG A 172 -8.78 -8.77 -6.25
N HIS A 173 -8.66 -9.15 -7.51
CA HIS A 173 -9.52 -10.14 -8.16
C HIS A 173 -8.66 -11.11 -8.97
N SER A 174 -8.85 -12.42 -8.75
CA SER A 174 -8.04 -13.49 -9.38
C SER A 174 -8.05 -13.48 -10.91
N SER A 175 -9.07 -12.89 -11.55
CA SER A 175 -9.15 -12.83 -13.02
C SER A 175 -7.94 -12.17 -13.69
N TRP A 176 -7.17 -11.38 -12.97
CA TRP A 176 -5.93 -10.77 -13.45
C TRP A 176 -4.77 -11.74 -13.52
N LEU A 177 -4.74 -12.74 -12.64
CA LEU A 177 -3.60 -13.63 -12.41
C LEU A 177 -3.94 -15.11 -12.66
N THR A 178 -4.88 -15.39 -13.57
CA THR A 178 -5.17 -16.76 -13.99
C THR A 178 -4.01 -17.34 -14.82
N PRO A 179 -3.78 -18.67 -14.82
CA PRO A 179 -2.65 -19.31 -15.53
C PRO A 179 -2.54 -18.92 -17.02
N GLY A 180 -3.67 -18.73 -17.73
CA GLY A 180 -3.65 -18.33 -19.15
C GLY A 180 -3.51 -16.83 -19.40
N ARG A 181 -3.34 -16.00 -18.36
CA ARG A 181 -3.32 -14.54 -18.47
C ARG A 181 -2.18 -13.86 -17.74
N VAL A 182 -1.69 -14.47 -16.69
CA VAL A 182 -0.69 -13.87 -15.81
C VAL A 182 0.52 -13.33 -16.56
N ASP A 183 1.06 -14.07 -17.51
CA ASP A 183 2.25 -13.64 -18.28
C ASP A 183 1.97 -12.39 -19.09
N SER A 184 0.79 -12.30 -19.73
CA SER A 184 0.40 -11.11 -20.51
C SER A 184 0.18 -9.88 -19.62
N VAL A 185 -0.39 -10.07 -18.43
CA VAL A 185 -0.58 -8.98 -17.46
C VAL A 185 0.76 -8.49 -16.89
N LEU A 186 1.63 -9.39 -16.49
CA LEU A 186 2.96 -9.02 -15.98
C LEU A 186 3.83 -8.39 -17.07
N HIS A 187 3.73 -8.88 -18.32
CA HIS A 187 4.39 -8.25 -19.48
C HIS A 187 3.86 -6.83 -19.69
N PHE A 188 2.53 -6.64 -19.71
CA PHE A 188 1.92 -5.30 -19.81
C PHE A 188 2.41 -4.34 -18.72
N LEU A 189 2.48 -4.78 -17.46
CA LEU A 189 2.99 -3.95 -16.37
C LEU A 189 4.46 -3.59 -16.57
N ARG A 190 5.28 -4.54 -17.06
CA ARG A 190 6.70 -4.36 -17.32
C ARG A 190 6.96 -3.36 -18.44
N GLU A 191 6.31 -3.53 -19.59
CA GLU A 191 6.43 -2.63 -20.73
C GLU A 191 6.04 -1.19 -20.38
N ASN A 192 5.07 -1.04 -19.49
CA ASN A 192 4.60 0.26 -19.04
C ASN A 192 5.26 0.74 -17.74
N GLN A 193 6.30 0.04 -17.25
CA GLN A 193 7.07 0.40 -16.05
C GLN A 193 6.19 0.60 -14.80
N PHE A 194 5.16 -0.19 -14.63
CA PHE A 194 4.43 -0.29 -13.37
C PHE A 194 5.15 -1.24 -12.43
N THR A 195 5.18 -0.91 -11.15
CA THR A 195 5.56 -1.86 -10.10
C THR A 195 4.37 -2.78 -9.82
N TYR A 196 4.54 -4.08 -10.07
CA TYR A 196 3.57 -5.07 -9.64
C TYR A 196 3.68 -5.27 -8.13
N ILE A 197 2.53 -5.27 -7.43
CA ILE A 197 2.47 -5.58 -6.01
C ILE A 197 2.11 -7.05 -5.84
N THR A 198 3.06 -7.83 -5.32
CA THR A 198 2.79 -9.18 -4.85
C THR A 198 2.08 -9.11 -3.51
N ALA A 199 0.84 -9.56 -3.43
CA ALA A 199 0.09 -9.55 -2.18
C ALA A 199 -0.14 -10.97 -1.64
N ASP A 200 -0.01 -11.12 -0.30
CA ASP A 200 -0.46 -12.31 0.43
C ASP A 200 -1.78 -11.97 1.13
N GLU A 201 -2.78 -12.80 0.86
CA GLU A 201 -4.12 -12.71 1.44
C GLU A 201 -4.74 -14.12 1.56
N PRO A 202 -5.85 -14.31 2.30
CA PRO A 202 -6.45 -15.63 2.45
C PRO A 202 -6.79 -16.26 1.10
N GLN A 203 -6.42 -17.51 0.91
CA GLN A 203 -6.73 -18.25 -0.32
C GLN A 203 -8.03 -19.03 -0.19
N TYR A 204 -8.90 -18.90 -1.20
CA TYR A 204 -10.19 -19.58 -1.29
C TYR A 204 -10.28 -20.40 -2.58
N SER A 205 -10.98 -21.54 -2.53
CA SER A 205 -11.16 -22.45 -3.66
C SER A 205 -11.94 -21.83 -4.84
N ASN A 206 -12.77 -20.79 -4.58
CA ASN A 206 -13.57 -20.11 -5.58
C ASN A 206 -12.84 -18.96 -6.29
N HIS A 207 -11.53 -18.83 -6.12
CA HIS A 207 -10.72 -17.76 -6.70
C HIS A 207 -11.20 -16.33 -6.35
N ALA A 208 -11.85 -16.16 -5.20
CA ALA A 208 -12.32 -14.84 -4.76
C ALA A 208 -11.18 -13.86 -4.40
N THR A 209 -9.97 -14.39 -4.24
CA THR A 209 -8.76 -13.65 -3.88
C THR A 209 -7.64 -13.95 -4.88
N ILE A 210 -6.59 -13.13 -4.88
CA ILE A 210 -5.43 -13.32 -5.76
C ILE A 210 -4.45 -14.36 -5.20
N PRO A 211 -3.74 -15.12 -6.04
CA PRO A 211 -2.66 -16.00 -5.60
C PRO A 211 -1.45 -15.18 -5.16
N PHE A 212 -0.69 -15.70 -4.18
CA PHE A 212 0.65 -15.17 -3.89
C PHE A 212 1.59 -15.57 -5.04
N LEU A 213 1.87 -14.61 -5.92
CA LEU A 213 2.65 -14.80 -7.15
C LEU A 213 3.77 -13.76 -7.22
N PRO A 214 4.96 -14.05 -6.68
CA PRO A 214 6.08 -13.09 -6.68
C PRO A 214 6.62 -12.83 -8.09
N ASP A 215 6.64 -11.56 -8.51
CA ASP A 215 7.33 -11.12 -9.73
C ASP A 215 7.81 -9.67 -9.59
N VAL A 216 8.72 -9.26 -10.50
CA VAL A 216 9.31 -7.93 -10.57
C VAL A 216 9.08 -7.37 -11.98
N THR A 217 8.35 -6.27 -12.05
CA THR A 217 7.98 -5.64 -13.32
C THR A 217 8.60 -4.24 -13.52
N SER A 218 9.35 -3.77 -12.52
CA SER A 218 10.07 -2.48 -12.55
C SER A 218 11.37 -2.58 -11.73
N ASP A 219 12.03 -1.45 -11.48
CA ASP A 219 13.19 -1.36 -10.60
C ASP A 219 12.86 -1.58 -9.10
N ILE A 220 11.59 -1.80 -8.77
CA ILE A 220 11.11 -1.96 -7.40
C ILE A 220 10.35 -3.27 -7.28
N ALA A 221 10.75 -4.12 -6.32
CA ALA A 221 9.99 -5.26 -5.86
C ALA A 221 9.13 -4.83 -4.67
N TYR A 222 7.82 -5.10 -4.72
CA TYR A 222 6.90 -4.64 -3.69
C TYR A 222 5.97 -5.76 -3.23
N PHE A 223 6.01 -6.04 -1.94
CA PHE A 223 5.20 -7.07 -1.30
C PHE A 223 4.25 -6.43 -0.29
N ARG A 224 3.00 -6.88 -0.26
CA ARG A 224 2.02 -6.50 0.77
C ARG A 224 1.45 -7.75 1.44
N PHE A 225 1.54 -7.79 2.77
CA PHE A 225 1.08 -8.91 3.59
C PHE A 225 -0.19 -8.47 4.34
N HIS A 226 -1.34 -8.96 3.85
CA HIS A 226 -2.64 -8.56 4.37
C HIS A 226 -3.13 -9.40 5.55
N GLY A 227 -2.45 -10.50 5.83
CA GLY A 227 -2.93 -11.51 6.78
C GLY A 227 -3.79 -12.58 6.10
N ARG A 228 -3.91 -13.73 6.75
CA ARG A 228 -4.63 -14.90 6.23
C ARG A 228 -5.89 -15.19 7.04
N ASN A 229 -6.59 -14.15 7.53
CA ASN A 229 -7.83 -14.28 8.31
C ASN A 229 -9.02 -14.72 7.45
N LYS A 230 -9.12 -16.02 7.19
CA LYS A 230 -10.22 -16.61 6.39
C LYS A 230 -11.61 -16.37 6.97
N GLN A 231 -11.70 -16.25 8.29
CA GLN A 231 -12.99 -16.11 8.99
C GLN A 231 -13.68 -14.78 8.67
N ASN A 232 -12.90 -13.70 8.59
CA ASN A 232 -13.43 -12.35 8.46
C ASN A 232 -13.23 -11.73 7.07
N TRP A 233 -12.39 -12.31 6.20
CA TRP A 233 -11.99 -11.69 4.94
C TRP A 233 -13.14 -11.34 4.01
N LEU A 234 -14.04 -12.30 3.76
CA LEU A 234 -15.21 -12.15 2.88
C LEU A 234 -16.51 -11.85 3.65
N LYS A 235 -16.46 -11.76 4.98
CA LYS A 235 -17.64 -11.57 5.80
C LYS A 235 -18.17 -10.15 5.65
N GLU A 236 -19.47 -10.00 5.37
CA GLU A 236 -20.14 -8.71 5.30
C GLU A 236 -20.32 -8.08 6.70
N GLY A 237 -20.32 -6.74 6.75
CA GLY A 237 -20.54 -5.98 7.99
C GLY A 237 -19.39 -6.01 8.99
N VAL A 238 -18.26 -6.62 8.65
CA VAL A 238 -17.06 -6.65 9.50
C VAL A 238 -16.25 -5.39 9.30
N GLU A 239 -15.78 -4.80 10.39
CA GLU A 239 -14.86 -3.66 10.34
C GLU A 239 -13.56 -4.01 9.61
N THR A 240 -12.98 -3.02 8.92
CA THR A 240 -11.75 -3.24 8.15
C THR A 240 -10.62 -3.77 9.03
N SER A 241 -10.48 -3.26 10.25
CA SER A 241 -9.45 -3.70 11.21
C SER A 241 -9.56 -5.19 11.57
N GLU A 242 -10.78 -5.72 11.68
CA GLU A 242 -11.02 -7.14 11.99
C GLU A 242 -10.70 -8.08 10.81
N ARG A 243 -10.82 -7.59 9.56
CA ARG A 243 -10.40 -8.35 8.38
C ARG A 243 -8.90 -8.60 8.36
N TYR A 244 -8.14 -7.61 8.80
CA TYR A 244 -6.68 -7.61 8.85
C TYR A 244 -6.13 -8.07 10.20
N ASP A 245 -6.98 -8.62 11.08
CA ASP A 245 -6.57 -9.21 12.36
C ASP A 245 -5.96 -10.58 12.12
N TYR A 246 -4.65 -10.59 11.97
CA TYR A 246 -3.85 -11.79 11.73
C TYR A 246 -2.41 -11.58 12.17
N LEU A 247 -1.84 -12.53 12.88
CA LEU A 247 -0.44 -12.56 13.22
C LEU A 247 0.22 -13.73 12.49
N TYR A 248 1.07 -13.44 11.51
CA TYR A 248 1.86 -14.48 10.84
C TYR A 248 2.80 -15.16 11.83
N SER A 249 2.83 -16.48 11.77
CA SER A 249 3.80 -17.31 12.48
C SER A 249 5.19 -17.22 11.85
N ASP A 250 6.23 -17.61 12.59
CA ASP A 250 7.60 -17.71 12.05
C ASP A 250 7.69 -18.64 10.84
N GLY A 251 6.91 -19.74 10.84
CA GLY A 251 6.83 -20.67 9.70
C GLY A 251 6.36 -19.97 8.44
N GLU A 252 5.25 -19.21 8.53
CA GLU A 252 4.70 -18.45 7.40
C GLU A 252 5.64 -17.31 6.96
N LEU A 253 6.27 -16.61 7.89
CA LEU A 253 7.25 -15.57 7.55
C LEU A 253 8.46 -16.14 6.80
N ARG A 254 8.92 -17.35 7.16
CA ARG A 254 10.02 -18.05 6.46
C ARG A 254 9.66 -18.40 5.00
N GLU A 255 8.39 -18.68 4.70
CA GLU A 255 7.91 -18.93 3.34
C GLU A 255 8.17 -17.72 2.41
N PHE A 256 8.14 -16.48 2.96
CA PHE A 256 8.32 -15.25 2.19
C PHE A 256 9.78 -14.88 1.94
N ILE A 257 10.74 -15.38 2.72
CA ILE A 257 12.13 -14.91 2.66
C ILE A 257 12.75 -15.19 1.30
N LYS A 258 12.64 -16.45 0.80
CA LYS A 258 13.20 -16.80 -0.52
C LYS A 258 12.57 -15.98 -1.66
N PRO A 259 11.23 -15.85 -1.79
CA PRO A 259 10.60 -14.98 -2.77
C PRO A 259 11.06 -13.52 -2.71
N ILE A 260 11.14 -12.93 -1.53
CA ILE A 260 11.61 -11.55 -1.35
C ILE A 260 13.07 -11.40 -1.76
N HIS A 261 13.92 -12.34 -1.36
CA HIS A 261 15.35 -12.33 -1.70
C HIS A 261 15.57 -12.47 -3.21
N ASP A 262 14.87 -13.41 -3.86
CA ASP A 262 14.98 -13.61 -5.31
C ASP A 262 14.48 -12.37 -6.08
N ALA A 263 13.39 -11.74 -5.63
CA ALA A 263 12.90 -10.48 -6.19
C ALA A 263 13.91 -9.33 -5.97
N SER A 264 14.57 -9.27 -4.81
CA SER A 264 15.55 -8.22 -4.49
C SER A 264 16.80 -8.28 -5.38
N LYS A 265 17.13 -9.43 -5.96
CA LYS A 265 18.23 -9.57 -6.94
C LYS A 265 17.87 -9.00 -8.31
N ARG A 266 16.57 -8.93 -8.62
CA ARG A 266 16.04 -8.45 -9.92
C ARG A 266 15.62 -6.97 -9.86
N ALA A 267 15.61 -6.34 -8.69
CA ALA A 267 15.18 -4.98 -8.45
C ALA A 267 16.28 -4.14 -7.78
N LYS A 268 16.25 -2.82 -7.96
CA LYS A 268 17.14 -1.89 -7.23
C LYS A 268 16.77 -1.79 -5.75
N SER A 269 15.47 -1.91 -5.45
CA SER A 269 14.94 -1.85 -4.09
C SER A 269 13.82 -2.88 -3.90
N ALA A 270 13.73 -3.48 -2.72
CA ALA A 270 12.66 -4.39 -2.36
C ALA A 270 11.99 -3.95 -1.05
N PHE A 271 10.67 -3.94 -1.04
CA PHE A 271 9.85 -3.53 0.09
C PHE A 271 8.88 -4.63 0.50
N ALA A 272 8.84 -4.91 1.81
CA ALA A 272 7.96 -5.90 2.44
C ALA A 272 7.04 -5.15 3.43
N MET A 273 5.81 -4.85 3.01
CA MET A 273 4.88 -3.98 3.73
C MET A 273 3.76 -4.79 4.38
N PHE A 274 3.71 -4.74 5.71
CA PHE A 274 2.72 -5.46 6.49
C PHE A 274 1.46 -4.60 6.68
N ASN A 275 0.33 -5.10 6.18
CA ASN A 275 -0.98 -4.47 6.24
C ASN A 275 -1.94 -5.15 7.25
N ASN A 276 -1.49 -6.19 7.94
CA ASN A 276 -2.19 -6.85 9.04
C ASN A 276 -2.10 -6.01 10.34
N CYS A 277 -2.61 -4.75 10.28
CA CYS A 277 -2.29 -3.72 11.27
C CYS A 277 -2.99 -3.89 12.63
N HIS A 278 -3.96 -4.81 12.77
CA HIS A 278 -4.73 -4.98 14.00
C HIS A 278 -3.82 -5.31 15.21
N GLY A 279 -4.01 -4.59 16.32
CA GLY A 279 -3.36 -4.86 17.61
C GLY A 279 -1.83 -4.85 17.61
N GLY A 280 -1.20 -4.27 16.55
CA GLY A 280 0.27 -4.24 16.43
C GLY A 280 0.88 -5.44 15.71
N SER A 281 0.09 -6.35 15.17
CA SER A 281 0.55 -7.54 14.45
C SER A 281 1.50 -7.19 13.28
N ALA A 282 1.20 -6.14 12.52
CA ALA A 282 2.04 -5.69 11.42
C ALA A 282 3.47 -5.31 11.88
N VAL A 283 3.57 -4.56 12.97
CA VAL A 283 4.87 -4.17 13.53
C VAL A 283 5.65 -5.39 14.00
N LYS A 284 5.01 -6.30 14.75
CA LYS A 284 5.64 -7.55 15.22
C LYS A 284 6.17 -8.37 14.05
N ASN A 285 5.34 -8.57 13.02
CA ASN A 285 5.73 -9.35 11.84
C ASN A 285 6.82 -8.67 11.00
N ALA A 286 6.78 -7.34 10.84
CA ALA A 286 7.81 -6.62 10.09
C ALA A 286 9.18 -6.69 10.79
N LEU A 287 9.23 -6.53 12.11
CA LEU A 287 10.44 -6.70 12.90
C LEU A 287 10.94 -8.15 12.83
N ARG A 288 10.04 -9.11 13.01
CA ARG A 288 10.42 -10.54 13.00
C ARG A 288 10.91 -11.00 11.63
N LEU A 289 10.30 -10.54 10.54
CA LEU A 289 10.80 -10.83 9.18
C LEU A 289 12.23 -10.30 8.98
N ARG A 290 12.54 -9.11 9.47
CA ARG A 290 13.91 -8.54 9.39
C ARG A 290 14.93 -9.38 10.14
N GLU A 291 14.57 -9.91 11.32
CA GLU A 291 15.42 -10.82 12.10
C GLU A 291 15.66 -12.13 11.32
N LEU A 292 14.59 -12.75 10.83
CA LEU A 292 14.67 -14.01 10.08
C LEU A 292 15.52 -13.89 8.81
N ILE A 293 15.44 -12.75 8.09
CA ILE A 293 16.30 -12.47 6.93
C ILE A 293 17.77 -12.41 7.35
N LYS A 294 18.09 -11.76 8.49
CA LYS A 294 19.47 -11.70 9.00
C LYS A 294 19.98 -13.06 9.44
N GLU A 295 19.15 -13.84 10.15
CA GLU A 295 19.48 -15.21 10.56
C GLU A 295 19.92 -16.06 9.36
N GLN A 296 19.17 -16.00 8.25
CA GLN A 296 19.48 -16.74 7.04
C GLN A 296 20.77 -16.30 6.35
N SER A 297 21.06 -14.98 6.35
CA SER A 297 22.30 -14.46 5.76
C SER A 297 23.56 -14.95 6.51
N ASN A 298 23.49 -15.02 7.84
CA ASN A 298 24.60 -15.48 8.67
C ASN A 298 24.89 -17.00 8.51
N HIS A 299 23.84 -17.83 8.32
CA HIS A 299 24.02 -19.26 8.10
C HIS A 299 24.49 -19.61 6.66
N GLY A 300 24.31 -18.71 5.70
CA GLY A 300 24.77 -18.88 4.32
C GLY A 300 26.25 -18.52 4.10
N GLU A 301 26.88 -17.83 5.04
CA GLU A 301 28.33 -17.50 5.00
C GLU A 301 29.21 -18.57 5.71
N GLU A 302 28.61 -19.51 6.43
CA GLU A 302 29.32 -20.58 7.12
C GLU A 302 29.40 -21.90 6.32
N THR A 303 28.83 -21.93 5.09
CA THR A 303 28.87 -23.10 4.19
C THR A 303 29.63 -22.77 2.90
#